data_7a003b66dc5e8fd547ee5428a101a171
#
_entry.id   7a003b66dc5e8fd547ee5428a101a171
#
_cell.length_a   1.000
_cell.length_b   1.000
_cell.length_c   1.000
_cell.angle_alpha   90.00
_cell.angle_beta   90.00
_cell.angle_gamma   90.00
#
_symmetry.space_group_name_H-M   'P 1'
#
loop_
_entity.id
_entity.type
_entity.pdbx_description
1 polymer ?
#
loop_
_entity_poly.entity_id
_entity_poly.type
_entity_poly.pdbx_seq_one_letter_code
_entity_poly.pdbx_strand_id
1 'polypeptide(L)'
;MVQTPPRPGRTIPAAATWEAYQALARSEFVFTVNPSGKAAREWMTENLGMKPVALSCGWDFDENEAMLTGLAATLGAELNWKDARQAADAALKKAQSIIGDTPVAIDYTATMRPLSLTRLLIRYGFNVVRVYCDTVFPQETADFEALKTEKPALRLMPTTAVGMVRARTPENTKTLAVGQKAAWFEHTDHFVNMVENDGADGFSGITYLAQSLTDAFLHPKNARDIIQIKALGCSAGGCL
;
A
#
# COMPACT_ATOMS: atom_id res chain seq x y z
N MET A 1 15.94 -10.11 -15.88
CA MET A 1 15.23 -8.90 -15.37
C MET A 1 13.87 -8.88 -16.04
N VAL A 2 12.83 -9.25 -15.32
CA VAL A 2 11.45 -9.12 -15.81
C VAL A 2 11.08 -7.67 -15.60
N GLN A 3 11.05 -6.89 -16.66
CA GLN A 3 10.50 -5.54 -16.63
C GLN A 3 8.98 -5.68 -16.42
N THR A 4 8.51 -5.22 -15.28
CA THR A 4 7.08 -5.00 -15.08
C THR A 4 6.63 -3.99 -16.12
N PRO A 5 5.60 -4.27 -16.95
CA PRO A 5 5.15 -3.31 -17.94
C PRO A 5 4.73 -2.02 -17.22
N PRO A 6 5.05 -0.85 -17.78
CA PRO A 6 4.65 0.42 -17.20
C PRO A 6 3.13 0.46 -17.11
N ARG A 7 2.61 0.87 -15.96
CA ARG A 7 1.18 1.02 -15.77
C ARG A 7 0.64 2.11 -16.69
N PRO A 8 -0.53 1.91 -17.30
CA PRO A 8 -1.17 2.97 -18.05
C PRO A 8 -1.34 4.22 -17.17
N GLY A 9 -0.80 5.35 -17.61
CA GLY A 9 -0.91 6.64 -16.93
C GLY A 9 0.29 7.07 -16.09
N ARG A 10 1.32 6.27 -15.93
CA ARG A 10 2.53 6.62 -15.15
C ARG A 10 3.81 6.67 -15.98
N THR A 11 3.88 7.54 -16.94
CA THR A 11 5.16 8.01 -17.46
C THR A 11 5.55 9.27 -16.70
N ILE A 12 6.30 9.13 -15.62
CA ILE A 12 7.12 10.23 -15.12
C ILE A 12 8.35 10.25 -16.06
N PRO A 13 8.52 11.28 -16.88
CA PRO A 13 9.72 11.38 -17.71
C PRO A 13 10.92 11.43 -16.76
N ALA A 14 11.80 10.43 -16.85
CA ALA A 14 13.07 10.52 -16.17
C ALA A 14 13.81 11.77 -16.66
N ALA A 15 14.51 12.46 -15.78
CA ALA A 15 15.40 13.52 -16.19
C ALA A 15 16.45 12.93 -17.16
N ALA A 16 16.29 13.24 -18.45
CA ALA A 16 17.04 12.58 -19.51
C ALA A 16 18.49 13.12 -19.63
N THR A 17 18.76 14.30 -19.05
CA THR A 17 20.07 14.95 -19.08
C THR A 17 20.48 15.44 -17.69
N TRP A 18 21.77 15.70 -17.52
CA TRP A 18 22.31 16.28 -16.29
C TRP A 18 21.69 17.66 -15.98
N GLU A 19 21.50 18.48 -17.01
CA GLU A 19 20.87 19.80 -16.90
C GLU A 19 19.42 19.71 -16.43
N ALA A 20 18.68 18.72 -16.95
CA ALA A 20 17.31 18.46 -16.51
C ALA A 20 17.27 18.00 -15.04
N TYR A 21 18.24 17.18 -14.62
CA TYR A 21 18.39 16.78 -13.23
C TYR A 21 18.73 17.97 -12.31
N GLN A 22 19.67 18.83 -12.73
CA GLN A 22 20.00 20.04 -11.98
C GLN A 22 18.82 21.03 -11.91
N ALA A 23 17.94 21.04 -12.91
CA ALA A 23 16.76 21.88 -12.91
C ALA A 23 15.77 21.55 -11.79
N LEU A 24 15.82 20.31 -11.22
CA LEU A 24 15.01 19.94 -10.06
C LEU A 24 15.27 20.84 -8.85
N ALA A 25 16.51 21.33 -8.68
CA ALA A 25 16.87 22.24 -7.61
C ALA A 25 16.19 23.63 -7.71
N ARG A 26 15.56 23.93 -8.84
CA ARG A 26 14.80 25.18 -9.08
C ARG A 26 13.28 24.97 -9.00
N SER A 27 12.85 23.79 -8.53
CA SER A 27 11.42 23.51 -8.35
C SER A 27 10.84 24.38 -7.24
N GLU A 28 9.64 24.89 -7.45
CA GLU A 28 8.95 25.70 -6.45
C GLU A 28 8.46 24.86 -5.26
N PHE A 29 8.06 23.62 -5.52
CA PHE A 29 7.47 22.73 -4.53
C PHE A 29 8.30 21.46 -4.38
N VAL A 30 8.36 20.93 -3.14
CA VAL A 30 8.88 19.61 -2.82
C VAL A 30 7.83 18.80 -2.08
N PHE A 31 7.60 17.59 -2.53
CA PHE A 31 6.73 16.65 -1.86
C PHE A 31 7.34 15.26 -1.81
N THR A 32 6.97 14.53 -0.79
CA THR A 32 7.33 13.12 -0.63
C THR A 32 6.09 12.35 -0.18
N VAL A 33 5.82 11.23 -0.79
CA VAL A 33 4.73 10.34 -0.40
C VAL A 33 5.18 9.42 0.75
N ASN A 34 6.44 9.01 0.73
CA ASN A 34 7.00 8.10 1.72
C ASN A 34 7.55 8.87 2.92
N PRO A 35 7.22 8.47 4.17
CA PRO A 35 7.76 9.09 5.40
C PRO A 35 9.30 9.14 5.47
N SER A 36 10.00 8.17 4.85
CA SER A 36 11.47 8.16 4.79
C SER A 36 12.06 9.35 4.02
N GLY A 37 11.28 9.98 3.14
CA GLY A 37 11.67 11.20 2.42
C GLY A 37 11.60 12.49 3.25
N LYS A 38 11.16 12.44 4.52
CA LYS A 38 10.96 13.63 5.37
C LYS A 38 12.23 14.48 5.49
N ALA A 39 13.36 13.87 5.83
CA ALA A 39 14.62 14.57 6.01
C ALA A 39 15.09 15.26 4.71
N ALA A 40 14.94 14.59 3.57
CA ALA A 40 15.27 15.17 2.27
C ALA A 40 14.37 16.38 1.94
N ARG A 41 13.08 16.29 2.20
CA ARG A 41 12.13 17.40 2.01
C ARG A 41 12.48 18.60 2.90
N GLU A 42 12.77 18.36 4.16
CA GLU A 42 13.19 19.41 5.11
C GLU A 42 14.46 20.10 4.62
N TRP A 43 15.47 19.33 4.24
CA TRP A 43 16.70 19.87 3.69
C TRP A 43 16.47 20.71 2.41
N MET A 44 15.65 20.23 1.48
CA MET A 44 15.30 20.98 0.25
C MET A 44 14.54 22.27 0.57
N THR A 45 13.67 22.25 1.56
CA THR A 45 12.97 23.46 2.02
C THR A 45 13.94 24.49 2.59
N GLU A 46 14.85 24.06 3.45
CA GLU A 46 15.80 24.94 4.15
C GLU A 46 16.90 25.47 3.23
N ASN A 47 17.43 24.62 2.33
CA ASN A 47 18.62 24.96 1.53
C ASN A 47 18.31 25.41 0.10
N LEU A 48 17.18 25.03 -0.46
CA LEU A 48 16.78 25.36 -1.83
C LEU A 48 15.57 26.29 -1.88
N GLY A 49 14.96 26.63 -0.72
CA GLY A 49 13.79 27.50 -0.64
C GLY A 49 12.50 26.90 -1.21
N MET A 50 12.45 25.58 -1.39
CA MET A 50 11.27 24.92 -1.92
C MET A 50 10.12 24.92 -0.90
N LYS A 51 8.89 25.07 -1.38
CA LYS A 51 7.70 24.98 -0.54
C LYS A 51 7.35 23.53 -0.25
N PRO A 52 7.28 23.08 1.01
CA PRO A 52 6.95 21.70 1.33
C PRO A 52 5.45 21.44 1.14
N VAL A 53 5.12 20.32 0.52
CA VAL A 53 3.74 19.81 0.41
C VAL A 53 3.64 18.49 1.16
N ALA A 54 2.69 18.43 2.09
CA ALA A 54 2.39 17.19 2.81
C ALA A 54 1.46 16.33 1.97
N LEU A 55 1.94 15.14 1.58
CA LEU A 55 1.12 14.12 0.96
C LEU A 55 0.94 12.95 1.92
N SER A 56 -0.26 12.39 1.94
CA SER A 56 -0.59 11.17 2.66
C SER A 56 -0.58 9.97 1.70
N CYS A 57 -0.09 8.83 2.20
CA CYS A 57 -0.24 7.54 1.54
C CYS A 57 -1.32 6.68 2.23
N GLY A 58 -2.24 7.33 2.95
CA GLY A 58 -3.35 6.68 3.64
C GLY A 58 -4.41 6.14 2.70
N TRP A 59 -5.18 5.19 3.20
CA TRP A 59 -6.26 4.54 2.45
C TRP A 59 -7.65 5.08 2.79
N ASP A 60 -7.74 5.98 3.78
CA ASP A 60 -9.00 6.58 4.20
C ASP A 60 -9.49 7.61 3.18
N PHE A 61 -10.80 7.61 2.88
CA PHE A 61 -11.42 8.49 1.89
C PHE A 61 -11.35 9.96 2.31
N ASP A 62 -11.60 10.24 3.58
CA ASP A 62 -11.64 11.61 4.08
C ASP A 62 -10.22 12.17 4.23
N GLU A 63 -9.23 11.33 4.60
CA GLU A 63 -7.81 11.70 4.60
C GLU A 63 -7.34 12.05 3.17
N ASN A 64 -7.72 11.25 2.17
CA ASN A 64 -7.38 11.54 0.78
C ASN A 64 -8.04 12.81 0.26
N GLU A 65 -9.29 13.06 0.62
CA GLU A 65 -10.01 14.29 0.24
C GLU A 65 -9.38 15.53 0.88
N ALA A 66 -9.05 15.47 2.17
CA ALA A 66 -8.36 16.54 2.87
C ALA A 66 -6.98 16.83 2.26
N MET A 67 -6.22 15.79 1.92
CA MET A 67 -4.92 15.91 1.25
C MET A 67 -5.05 16.60 -0.11
N LEU A 68 -6.00 16.18 -0.95
CA LEU A 68 -6.23 16.77 -2.28
C LEU A 68 -6.70 18.21 -2.19
N THR A 69 -7.54 18.53 -1.20
CA THR A 69 -7.99 19.90 -0.93
C THR A 69 -6.80 20.78 -0.54
N GLY A 70 -5.94 20.33 0.35
CA GLY A 70 -4.72 21.04 0.76
C GLY A 70 -3.74 21.21 -0.40
N LEU A 71 -3.58 20.18 -1.24
CA LEU A 71 -2.75 20.24 -2.43
C LEU A 71 -3.27 21.28 -3.43
N ALA A 72 -4.59 21.28 -3.72
CA ALA A 72 -5.22 22.26 -4.59
C ALA A 72 -5.00 23.70 -4.12
N ALA A 73 -5.21 23.95 -2.82
CA ALA A 73 -4.98 25.25 -2.21
C ALA A 73 -3.51 25.68 -2.32
N THR A 74 -2.57 24.77 -2.06
CA THR A 74 -1.13 25.06 -2.14
C THR A 74 -0.67 25.40 -3.55
N LEU A 75 -1.22 24.72 -4.55
CA LEU A 75 -0.86 24.91 -5.96
C LEU A 75 -1.68 26.03 -6.65
N GLY A 76 -2.70 26.60 -5.98
CA GLY A 76 -3.62 27.54 -6.60
C GLY A 76 -4.40 26.92 -7.76
N ALA A 77 -4.69 25.61 -7.70
CA ALA A 77 -5.32 24.85 -8.77
C ALA A 77 -6.71 24.33 -8.34
N GLU A 78 -7.61 24.21 -9.30
CA GLU A 78 -8.85 23.48 -9.09
C GLU A 78 -8.65 22.01 -9.42
N LEU A 79 -8.89 21.13 -8.45
CA LEU A 79 -8.85 19.69 -8.61
C LEU A 79 -10.26 19.11 -8.46
N ASN A 80 -10.66 18.27 -9.40
CA ASN A 80 -11.92 17.52 -9.29
C ASN A 80 -11.63 16.03 -9.06
N TRP A 81 -11.97 15.55 -7.90
CA TRP A 81 -11.80 14.11 -7.51
C TRP A 81 -13.11 13.38 -7.27
N LYS A 82 -14.27 14.05 -7.48
CA LYS A 82 -15.59 13.43 -7.16
C LYS A 82 -15.82 12.14 -7.90
N ASP A 83 -15.54 12.11 -9.20
CA ASP A 83 -15.74 10.91 -10.02
C ASP A 83 -14.78 9.80 -9.62
N ALA A 84 -13.53 10.14 -9.30
CA ALA A 84 -12.55 9.18 -8.80
C ALA A 84 -12.93 8.61 -7.42
N ARG A 85 -13.47 9.45 -6.53
CA ARG A 85 -14.00 9.01 -5.22
C ARG A 85 -15.18 8.05 -5.41
N GLN A 86 -16.12 8.36 -6.28
CA GLN A 86 -17.27 7.50 -6.58
C GLN A 86 -16.84 6.17 -7.22
N ALA A 87 -15.89 6.22 -8.15
CA ALA A 87 -15.34 5.02 -8.77
C ALA A 87 -14.65 4.11 -7.76
N ALA A 88 -13.90 4.68 -6.81
CA ALA A 88 -13.25 3.93 -5.75
C ALA A 88 -14.26 3.26 -4.80
N ASP A 89 -15.29 3.98 -4.39
CA ASP A 89 -16.38 3.44 -3.58
C ASP A 89 -17.10 2.28 -4.28
N ALA A 90 -17.47 2.48 -5.54
CA ALA A 90 -18.14 1.44 -6.34
C ALA A 90 -17.24 0.22 -6.56
N ALA A 91 -15.96 0.42 -6.79
CA ALA A 91 -14.98 -0.67 -6.99
C ALA A 91 -14.82 -1.52 -5.73
N LEU A 92 -14.72 -0.91 -4.53
CA LEU A 92 -14.64 -1.64 -3.27
C LEU A 92 -15.90 -2.43 -2.98
N LYS A 93 -17.09 -1.84 -3.17
CA LYS A 93 -18.36 -2.54 -3.00
C LYS A 93 -18.48 -3.74 -3.94
N LYS A 94 -18.09 -3.57 -5.21
CA LYS A 94 -18.06 -4.66 -6.19
C LYS A 94 -17.07 -5.75 -5.79
N ALA A 95 -15.86 -5.40 -5.38
CA ALA A 95 -14.85 -6.35 -4.94
C ALA A 95 -15.36 -7.16 -3.72
N GLN A 96 -15.94 -6.48 -2.74
CA GLN A 96 -16.49 -7.13 -1.56
C GLN A 96 -17.62 -8.10 -1.91
N SER A 97 -18.54 -7.74 -2.82
CA SER A 97 -19.62 -8.64 -3.25
C SER A 97 -19.13 -9.93 -3.93
N ILE A 98 -17.92 -9.90 -4.52
CA ILE A 98 -17.28 -11.08 -5.15
C ILE A 98 -16.52 -11.91 -4.13
N ILE A 99 -15.77 -11.25 -3.24
CA ILE A 99 -14.86 -11.89 -2.29
C ILE A 99 -15.62 -12.42 -1.06
N GLY A 100 -16.70 -11.74 -0.66
CA GLY A 100 -17.55 -12.13 0.46
C GLY A 100 -16.78 -12.19 1.78
N ASP A 101 -17.08 -13.21 2.57
CA ASP A 101 -16.49 -13.43 3.91
C ASP A 101 -15.13 -14.12 3.89
N THR A 102 -14.49 -14.22 2.72
CA THR A 102 -13.15 -14.81 2.61
C THR A 102 -12.18 -14.10 3.55
N PRO A 103 -11.43 -14.84 4.39
CA PRO A 103 -10.42 -14.23 5.26
C PRO A 103 -9.39 -13.45 4.44
N VAL A 104 -9.08 -12.23 4.89
CA VAL A 104 -8.07 -11.37 4.28
C VAL A 104 -6.91 -11.19 5.26
N ALA A 105 -5.69 -11.32 4.75
CA ALA A 105 -4.46 -11.01 5.48
C ALA A 105 -3.66 -9.94 4.73
N ILE A 106 -3.06 -9.01 5.47
CA ILE A 106 -2.31 -7.89 4.90
C ILE A 106 -0.89 -7.91 5.48
N ASP A 107 0.12 -7.52 4.72
CA ASP A 107 1.45 -7.32 5.27
C ASP A 107 2.01 -5.90 5.01
N TYR A 108 2.95 -5.51 5.86
CA TYR A 108 3.56 -4.18 5.85
C TYR A 108 4.43 -3.91 4.61
N THR A 109 4.82 -4.93 3.85
CA THR A 109 5.59 -4.72 2.61
C THR A 109 4.69 -4.32 1.45
N ALA A 110 3.40 -4.63 1.55
CA ALA A 110 2.42 -4.25 0.53
C ALA A 110 2.14 -2.74 0.55
N THR A 111 2.11 -2.16 1.73
CA THR A 111 1.78 -0.74 1.92
C THR A 111 2.49 -0.17 3.13
N MET A 112 2.84 1.12 3.06
CA MET A 112 3.39 1.88 4.18
C MET A 112 2.35 2.13 5.30
N ARG A 113 1.07 1.91 5.03
CA ARG A 113 -0.04 2.16 5.95
C ARG A 113 -0.96 0.92 6.04
N PRO A 114 -0.46 -0.23 6.54
CA PRO A 114 -1.23 -1.47 6.60
C PRO A 114 -2.46 -1.39 7.51
N LEU A 115 -2.42 -0.59 8.59
CA LEU A 115 -3.57 -0.44 9.47
C LEU A 115 -4.65 0.48 8.87
N SER A 116 -4.25 1.54 8.15
CA SER A 116 -5.17 2.38 7.38
C SER A 116 -5.88 1.54 6.29
N LEU A 117 -5.14 0.70 5.56
CA LEU A 117 -5.71 -0.22 4.60
C LEU A 117 -6.67 -1.22 5.27
N THR A 118 -6.29 -1.75 6.41
CA THR A 118 -7.12 -2.66 7.19
C THR A 118 -8.46 -2.03 7.57
N ARG A 119 -8.44 -0.79 8.06
CA ARG A 119 -9.67 -0.05 8.41
C ARG A 119 -10.54 0.20 7.19
N LEU A 120 -9.96 0.61 6.06
CA LEU A 120 -10.70 0.76 4.82
C LEU A 120 -11.44 -0.54 4.47
N LEU A 121 -10.74 -1.66 4.42
CA LEU A 121 -11.33 -2.93 4.02
C LEU A 121 -12.41 -3.40 5.01
N ILE A 122 -12.20 -3.27 6.33
CA ILE A 122 -13.21 -3.60 7.35
C ILE A 122 -14.48 -2.75 7.18
N ARG A 123 -14.35 -1.45 6.94
CA ARG A 123 -15.50 -0.54 6.71
C ARG A 123 -16.30 -0.91 5.47
N TYR A 124 -15.68 -1.54 4.48
CA TYR A 124 -16.35 -2.06 3.29
C TYR A 124 -16.82 -3.52 3.46
N GLY A 125 -16.73 -4.09 4.66
CA GLY A 125 -17.27 -5.41 4.98
C GLY A 125 -16.33 -6.58 4.62
N PHE A 126 -15.06 -6.34 4.28
CA PHE A 126 -14.10 -7.42 4.09
C PHE A 126 -13.71 -8.05 5.44
N ASN A 127 -13.53 -9.35 5.45
CA ASN A 127 -13.16 -10.10 6.64
C ASN A 127 -11.64 -10.10 6.85
N VAL A 128 -11.07 -8.94 7.22
CA VAL A 128 -9.64 -8.86 7.56
C VAL A 128 -9.42 -9.53 8.93
N VAL A 129 -8.58 -10.54 8.96
CA VAL A 129 -8.32 -11.37 10.14
C VAL A 129 -6.91 -11.23 10.70
N ARG A 130 -5.92 -10.88 9.87
CA ARG A 130 -4.52 -10.73 10.25
C ARG A 130 -3.83 -9.58 9.53
N VAL A 131 -2.94 -8.90 10.27
CA VAL A 131 -2.00 -7.94 9.71
C VAL A 131 -0.60 -8.32 10.16
N TYR A 132 0.27 -8.59 9.21
CA TYR A 132 1.67 -8.89 9.46
C TYR A 132 2.45 -7.58 9.48
N CYS A 133 2.82 -7.12 10.67
CA CYS A 133 3.59 -5.89 10.88
C CYS A 133 4.49 -6.00 12.10
N ASP A 134 5.69 -5.45 12.01
CA ASP A 134 6.69 -5.50 13.10
C ASP A 134 6.61 -4.26 14.01
N THR A 135 5.98 -3.19 13.54
CA THR A 135 5.80 -1.95 14.29
C THR A 135 4.55 -1.21 13.82
N VAL A 136 4.05 -0.33 14.68
CA VAL A 136 3.02 0.66 14.33
C VAL A 136 3.72 2.00 14.16
N PHE A 137 3.64 2.57 12.97
CA PHE A 137 4.22 3.88 12.72
C PHE A 137 3.39 4.99 13.37
N PRO A 138 4.00 6.13 13.78
CA PRO A 138 3.28 7.23 14.41
C PRO A 138 2.05 7.72 13.66
N GLN A 139 2.10 7.73 12.34
CA GLN A 139 0.97 8.13 11.48
C GLN A 139 -0.18 7.11 11.43
N GLU A 140 0.01 5.90 11.96
CA GLU A 140 -1.02 4.86 12.07
C GLU A 140 -1.54 4.66 13.50
N THR A 141 -1.09 5.48 14.46
CA THR A 141 -1.53 5.35 15.85
C THR A 141 -3.04 5.47 15.99
N ALA A 142 -3.65 6.41 15.26
CA ALA A 142 -5.11 6.59 15.27
C ALA A 142 -5.85 5.38 14.69
N ASP A 143 -5.32 4.78 13.61
CA ASP A 143 -5.86 3.57 12.99
C ASP A 143 -5.75 2.38 13.94
N PHE A 144 -4.60 2.25 14.62
CA PHE A 144 -4.37 1.20 15.61
C PHE A 144 -5.39 1.28 16.78
N GLU A 145 -5.57 2.47 17.38
CA GLU A 145 -6.51 2.66 18.47
C GLU A 145 -7.97 2.40 18.04
N ALA A 146 -8.34 2.83 16.83
CA ALA A 146 -9.67 2.56 16.29
C ALA A 146 -9.90 1.05 16.07
N LEU A 147 -8.93 0.34 15.50
CA LEU A 147 -9.03 -1.10 15.25
C LEU A 147 -9.20 -1.93 16.52
N LYS A 148 -8.67 -1.51 17.66
CA LYS A 148 -8.88 -2.17 18.95
C LYS A 148 -10.36 -2.22 19.33
N THR A 149 -11.14 -1.23 18.90
CA THR A 149 -12.59 -1.17 19.14
C THR A 149 -13.40 -1.71 17.98
N GLU A 150 -13.04 -1.36 16.73
CA GLU A 150 -13.77 -1.74 15.52
C GLU A 150 -13.66 -3.25 15.22
N LYS A 151 -12.49 -3.86 15.51
CA LYS A 151 -12.23 -5.28 15.23
C LYS A 151 -11.33 -5.92 16.30
N PRO A 152 -11.79 -6.11 17.54
CA PRO A 152 -10.97 -6.63 18.64
C PRO A 152 -10.40 -8.02 18.41
N ALA A 153 -10.99 -8.80 17.50
CA ALA A 153 -10.49 -10.11 17.10
C ALA A 153 -9.36 -10.06 16.03
N LEU A 154 -9.03 -8.87 15.50
CA LEU A 154 -7.93 -8.71 14.55
C LEU A 154 -6.60 -9.07 15.21
N ARG A 155 -5.78 -9.85 14.50
CA ARG A 155 -4.46 -10.27 14.98
C ARG A 155 -3.37 -9.47 14.27
N LEU A 156 -2.55 -8.76 15.06
CA LEU A 156 -1.30 -8.18 14.59
C LEU A 156 -0.18 -9.19 14.83
N MET A 157 0.51 -9.59 13.78
CA MET A 157 1.51 -10.66 13.79
C MET A 157 2.88 -10.09 13.44
N PRO A 158 3.87 -10.13 14.35
CA PRO A 158 5.21 -9.69 14.04
C PRO A 158 5.90 -10.67 13.09
N THR A 159 6.50 -10.19 12.01
CA THR A 159 7.12 -11.06 11.00
C THR A 159 8.50 -11.57 11.41
N THR A 160 9.16 -10.87 12.33
CA THR A 160 10.52 -11.16 12.81
C THR A 160 10.56 -12.04 14.07
N ALA A 161 9.41 -12.35 14.66
CA ALA A 161 9.37 -13.21 15.84
C ALA A 161 9.81 -14.64 15.48
N VAL A 162 10.64 -15.24 16.33
CA VAL A 162 11.20 -16.60 16.11
C VAL A 162 10.12 -17.66 15.83
N GLY A 163 8.95 -17.53 16.46
CA GLY A 163 7.81 -18.43 16.23
C GLY A 163 7.21 -18.36 14.82
N MET A 164 7.43 -17.26 14.09
CA MET A 164 6.87 -17.07 12.75
C MET A 164 7.46 -18.01 11.70
N VAL A 165 8.68 -18.49 11.89
CA VAL A 165 9.28 -19.53 11.01
C VAL A 165 8.42 -20.80 10.95
N ARG A 166 7.67 -21.06 12.03
CA ARG A 166 6.78 -22.22 12.16
C ARG A 166 5.30 -21.86 12.07
N ALA A 167 4.99 -20.58 11.87
CA ALA A 167 3.60 -20.15 11.70
C ALA A 167 3.02 -20.78 10.43
N ARG A 168 1.94 -21.50 10.62
CA ARG A 168 1.21 -22.11 9.52
C ARG A 168 -0.26 -21.82 9.69
N THR A 169 -0.89 -21.40 8.62
CA THR A 169 -2.34 -21.38 8.53
C THR A 169 -2.80 -22.83 8.31
N PRO A 170 -3.92 -23.26 8.91
CA PRO A 170 -4.45 -24.59 8.64
C PRO A 170 -4.63 -24.80 7.14
N GLU A 171 -4.18 -25.93 6.64
CA GLU A 171 -4.45 -26.34 5.26
C GLU A 171 -5.97 -26.34 5.03
N ASN A 172 -6.39 -25.94 3.83
CA ASN A 172 -7.78 -25.81 3.38
C ASN A 172 -8.53 -24.52 3.76
N THR A 173 -7.88 -23.51 4.31
CA THR A 173 -8.52 -22.20 4.48
C THR A 173 -8.12 -21.30 3.32
N LYS A 174 -9.05 -21.02 2.40
CA LYS A 174 -8.80 -20.03 1.35
C LYS A 174 -8.66 -18.64 2.00
N THR A 175 -7.46 -18.09 1.99
CA THR A 175 -7.18 -16.73 2.45
C THR A 175 -6.76 -15.87 1.27
N LEU A 176 -7.28 -14.66 1.17
CA LEU A 176 -6.81 -13.66 0.22
C LEU A 176 -5.73 -12.82 0.90
N ALA A 177 -4.52 -12.81 0.35
CA ALA A 177 -3.43 -12.05 0.91
C ALA A 177 -3.18 -10.74 0.14
N VAL A 178 -2.78 -9.69 0.86
CA VAL A 178 -2.27 -8.44 0.30
C VAL A 178 -0.82 -8.30 0.71
N GLY A 179 0.07 -8.54 -0.26
CA GLY A 179 1.51 -8.58 -0.07
C GLY A 179 2.09 -10.00 -0.06
N GLN A 180 3.40 -10.05 -0.30
CA GLN A 180 4.13 -11.30 -0.48
C GLN A 180 4.35 -12.05 0.84
N LYS A 181 4.60 -11.32 1.94
CA LYS A 181 4.77 -11.94 3.26
C LYS A 181 3.46 -12.54 3.77
N ALA A 182 2.35 -11.82 3.59
CA ALA A 182 1.04 -12.36 3.92
C ALA A 182 0.77 -13.64 3.13
N ALA A 183 1.01 -13.64 1.82
CA ALA A 183 0.85 -14.84 1.00
C ALA A 183 1.72 -16.01 1.48
N TRP A 184 2.96 -15.73 1.88
CA TRP A 184 3.87 -16.74 2.43
C TRP A 184 3.36 -17.34 3.74
N PHE A 185 2.98 -16.51 4.70
CA PHE A 185 2.51 -16.98 6.00
C PHE A 185 1.14 -17.64 5.95
N GLU A 186 0.28 -17.23 5.03
CA GLU A 186 -1.05 -17.81 4.82
C GLU A 186 -1.02 -19.06 3.90
N HIS A 187 0.11 -19.37 3.30
CA HIS A 187 0.26 -20.45 2.32
C HIS A 187 -0.79 -20.39 1.21
N THR A 188 -1.01 -19.19 0.66
CA THR A 188 -2.05 -18.97 -0.34
C THR A 188 -1.48 -18.52 -1.67
N ASP A 189 -2.06 -19.02 -2.76
CA ASP A 189 -1.83 -18.58 -4.13
C ASP A 189 -2.74 -17.42 -4.55
N HIS A 190 -3.74 -17.10 -3.71
CA HIS A 190 -4.63 -15.97 -3.90
C HIS A 190 -4.05 -14.73 -3.23
N PHE A 191 -3.24 -13.94 -3.98
CA PHE A 191 -2.64 -12.76 -3.39
C PHE A 191 -2.43 -11.61 -4.38
N VAL A 192 -2.55 -10.41 -3.84
CA VAL A 192 -2.15 -9.17 -4.51
C VAL A 192 -0.65 -9.01 -4.33
N ASN A 193 0.09 -9.09 -5.43
CA ASN A 193 1.54 -8.88 -5.43
C ASN A 193 1.86 -7.38 -5.45
N MET A 194 1.66 -6.72 -4.32
CA MET A 194 1.88 -5.29 -4.13
C MET A 194 3.07 -5.05 -3.20
N VAL A 195 3.89 -4.06 -3.52
CA VAL A 195 5.04 -3.64 -2.71
C VAL A 195 5.03 -2.11 -2.61
N GLU A 196 5.06 -1.57 -1.38
CA GLU A 196 5.09 -0.14 -1.08
C GLU A 196 4.02 0.66 -1.86
N ASN A 197 2.77 0.27 -1.70
CA ASN A 197 1.60 0.76 -2.44
C ASN A 197 1.63 0.46 -3.94
N ASP A 198 2.74 0.06 -4.51
CA ASP A 198 2.94 -0.17 -5.94
C ASP A 198 2.44 1.04 -6.79
N GLY A 199 2.53 2.23 -6.19
CA GLY A 199 2.01 3.48 -6.69
C GLY A 199 0.48 3.61 -6.73
N ALA A 200 -0.20 2.82 -5.95
CA ALA A 200 -1.64 2.95 -5.72
C ALA A 200 -1.90 4.01 -4.65
N ASP A 201 -1.97 5.28 -5.05
CA ASP A 201 -2.20 6.39 -4.15
C ASP A 201 -3.55 7.07 -4.47
N GLY A 202 -4.19 7.64 -3.45
CA GLY A 202 -5.45 8.34 -3.57
C GLY A 202 -6.61 7.45 -4.05
N PHE A 203 -7.65 8.06 -4.60
CA PHE A 203 -8.86 7.34 -5.04
C PHE A 203 -8.60 6.37 -6.21
N SER A 204 -7.74 6.74 -7.15
CA SER A 204 -7.35 5.84 -8.24
C SER A 204 -6.58 4.61 -7.72
N GLY A 205 -5.77 4.80 -6.68
CA GLY A 205 -5.10 3.72 -6.00
C GLY A 205 -6.05 2.75 -5.30
N ILE A 206 -7.08 3.28 -4.65
CA ILE A 206 -8.14 2.46 -4.03
C ILE A 206 -8.90 1.66 -5.11
N THR A 207 -9.22 2.28 -6.25
CA THR A 207 -9.85 1.59 -7.38
C THR A 207 -8.96 0.45 -7.90
N TYR A 208 -7.68 0.71 -8.07
CA TYR A 208 -6.69 -0.28 -8.50
C TYR A 208 -6.57 -1.44 -7.50
N LEU A 209 -6.52 -1.13 -6.21
CA LEU A 209 -6.49 -2.14 -5.15
C LEU A 209 -7.74 -3.05 -5.21
N ALA A 210 -8.95 -2.47 -5.32
CA ALA A 210 -10.19 -3.25 -5.39
C ALA A 210 -10.21 -4.20 -6.59
N GLN A 211 -9.71 -3.75 -7.75
CA GLN A 211 -9.57 -4.58 -8.94
C GLN A 211 -8.53 -5.70 -8.72
N SER A 212 -7.40 -5.36 -8.11
CA SER A 212 -6.32 -6.30 -7.79
C SER A 212 -6.76 -7.38 -6.79
N LEU A 213 -7.56 -7.01 -5.78
CA LEU A 213 -8.17 -7.95 -4.84
C LEU A 213 -9.10 -8.94 -5.57
N THR A 214 -9.94 -8.42 -6.46
CA THR A 214 -10.86 -9.25 -7.26
C THR A 214 -10.07 -10.20 -8.17
N ASP A 215 -9.07 -9.70 -8.89
CA ASP A 215 -8.22 -10.51 -9.76
C ASP A 215 -7.50 -11.61 -8.97
N ALA A 216 -6.88 -11.27 -7.86
CA ALA A 216 -6.17 -12.22 -7.01
C ALA A 216 -7.10 -13.29 -6.40
N PHE A 217 -8.36 -12.92 -6.12
CA PHE A 217 -9.36 -13.86 -5.61
C PHE A 217 -9.82 -14.85 -6.68
N LEU A 218 -10.00 -14.39 -7.92
CA LEU A 218 -10.50 -15.21 -9.03
C LEU A 218 -9.39 -16.03 -9.72
N HIS A 219 -8.18 -15.47 -9.77
CA HIS A 219 -7.06 -16.04 -10.53
C HIS A 219 -5.86 -16.27 -9.60
N PRO A 220 -5.71 -17.48 -9.04
CA PRO A 220 -4.55 -17.79 -8.18
C PRO A 220 -3.25 -17.69 -8.97
N LYS A 221 -2.21 -17.24 -8.31
CA LYS A 221 -0.84 -17.15 -8.85
C LYS A 221 0.01 -18.21 -8.16
N ASN A 222 1.08 -18.66 -8.80
CA ASN A 222 2.02 -19.54 -8.14
C ASN A 222 2.87 -18.72 -7.14
N ALA A 223 2.37 -18.62 -5.89
CA ALA A 223 3.04 -17.89 -4.83
C ALA A 223 4.44 -18.43 -4.56
N ARG A 224 4.60 -19.75 -4.62
CA ARG A 224 5.89 -20.41 -4.39
C ARG A 224 6.96 -19.93 -5.37
N ASP A 225 6.65 -19.88 -6.65
CA ASP A 225 7.60 -19.44 -7.67
C ASP A 225 7.91 -17.95 -7.55
N ILE A 226 6.90 -17.11 -7.31
CA ILE A 226 7.06 -15.66 -7.22
C ILE A 226 7.82 -15.26 -5.96
N ILE A 227 7.43 -15.77 -4.79
CA ILE A 227 8.01 -15.38 -3.51
C ILE A 227 9.36 -16.06 -3.29
N GLN A 228 9.48 -17.34 -3.64
CA GLN A 228 10.70 -18.11 -3.47
C GLN A 228 11.84 -17.62 -4.36
N ILE A 229 11.57 -17.20 -5.59
CA ILE A 229 12.58 -16.59 -6.46
C ILE A 229 13.14 -15.33 -5.79
N LYS A 230 12.29 -14.50 -5.20
CA LYS A 230 12.72 -13.29 -4.49
C LYS A 230 13.49 -13.63 -3.21
N ALA A 231 13.04 -14.61 -2.46
CA ALA A 231 13.72 -15.08 -1.26
C ALA A 231 15.05 -15.76 -1.57
N LEU A 232 15.10 -16.59 -2.60
CA LEU A 232 16.34 -17.22 -3.06
C LEU A 232 17.35 -16.20 -3.58
N GLY A 233 16.88 -15.12 -4.24
CA GLY A 233 17.75 -14.02 -4.62
C GLY A 233 18.39 -13.30 -3.43
N CYS A 234 17.67 -13.18 -2.33
CA CYS A 234 18.19 -12.64 -1.08
C CYS A 234 18.99 -13.66 -0.27
N SER A 235 18.56 -14.90 -0.24
CA SER A 235 19.15 -15.96 0.57
C SER A 235 20.32 -16.66 -0.09
N ALA A 236 20.33 -16.74 -1.39
CA ALA A 236 21.44 -17.36 -2.12
C ALA A 236 22.80 -16.67 -1.84
N GLY A 237 22.75 -15.45 -1.34
CA GLY A 237 23.93 -14.73 -0.89
C GLY A 237 24.27 -14.87 0.59
N GLY A 238 23.41 -15.37 1.46
CA GLY A 238 23.70 -15.18 2.85
C GLY A 238 23.05 -16.09 3.88
N CYS A 239 22.13 -16.93 3.51
CA CYS A 239 21.38 -17.69 4.50
C CYS A 239 21.48 -19.23 4.33
N LEU A 240 22.41 -19.67 3.54
CA LEU A 240 22.80 -21.10 3.45
C LEU A 240 24.23 -21.26 3.84
#